data_cdff8fcc38f8c503eccf032d33e5f6d9
#
_entry.id   cdff8fcc38f8c503eccf032d33e5f6d9
#
_cell.length_a   1.000
_cell.length_b   1.000
_cell.length_c   1.000
_cell.angle_alpha   90.00
_cell.angle_beta   90.00
_cell.angle_gamma   90.00
#
_symmetry.space_group_name_H-M   'P 1'
#
loop_
_entity.id
_entity.type
_entity.pdbx_description
1 polymer ?
#
loop_
_entity_poly.entity_id
_entity_poly.type
_entity_poly.pdbx_seq_one_letter_code
_entity_poly.pdbx_strand_id
1 'polypeptide(L)'
;MKKLIIFSAAAIALAACCNQPKFDGPAYLNPNAPIEERVEDALSRMTMEEKVGMTTAQSKFSSRGVPRLGIPEVWHTDGPHDIRPEVLWDDWD
;
A
#
# COMPACT_ATOMS: atom_id res chain seq x y z
N MET A 1 20.18 21.24 41.05
CA MET A 1 19.15 20.19 41.11
C MET A 1 18.07 20.30 40.02
N LYS A 2 17.74 21.49 39.50
CA LYS A 2 16.72 21.62 38.41
C LYS A 2 17.17 21.13 37.03
N LYS A 3 18.47 21.03 36.76
CA LYS A 3 19.01 20.55 35.45
C LYS A 3 18.99 19.05 35.27
N LEU A 4 18.95 18.28 36.34
CA LEU A 4 18.97 16.79 36.26
C LEU A 4 17.60 16.21 35.86
N ILE A 5 16.50 16.92 36.22
CA ILE A 5 15.13 16.46 35.93
C ILE A 5 14.78 16.57 34.45
N ILE A 6 15.36 17.56 33.74
CA ILE A 6 15.08 17.78 32.32
C ILE A 6 15.70 16.66 31.45
N PHE A 7 16.86 16.15 31.81
CA PHE A 7 17.50 15.03 31.10
C PHE A 7 16.75 13.71 31.26
N SER A 8 16.14 13.48 32.41
CA SER A 8 15.36 12.26 32.67
C SER A 8 14.06 12.23 31.87
N ALA A 9 13.39 13.37 31.69
CA ALA A 9 12.15 13.47 30.92
C ALA A 9 12.41 13.26 29.41
N ALA A 10 13.52 13.73 28.87
CA ALA A 10 13.89 13.55 27.47
C ALA A 10 14.23 12.07 27.16
N ALA A 11 14.86 11.35 28.05
CA ALA A 11 15.16 9.93 27.89
C ALA A 11 13.90 9.05 27.89
N ILE A 12 12.89 9.41 28.68
CA ILE A 12 11.61 8.68 28.73
C ILE A 12 10.80 8.90 27.44
N ALA A 13 10.84 10.12 26.88
CA ALA A 13 10.14 10.42 25.64
C ALA A 13 10.72 9.65 24.42
N LEU A 14 12.03 9.44 24.37
CA LEU A 14 12.70 8.65 23.32
C LEU A 14 12.38 7.15 23.41
N ALA A 15 12.18 6.61 24.61
CA ALA A 15 11.82 5.20 24.80
C ALA A 15 10.38 4.90 24.39
N ALA A 16 9.47 5.87 24.47
CA ALA A 16 8.07 5.70 24.08
C ALA A 16 7.87 5.60 22.55
N CYS A 17 8.79 6.15 21.74
CA CYS A 17 8.72 6.09 20.28
C CYS A 17 9.08 4.71 19.69
N CYS A 18 9.69 3.80 20.46
CA CYS A 18 10.14 2.48 19.96
C CYS A 18 9.13 1.34 20.17
N ASN A 19 8.00 1.60 20.79
CA ASN A 19 7.02 0.55 21.10
C ASN A 19 5.88 0.54 20.07
N GLN A 20 6.22 0.41 18.79
CA GLN A 20 5.22 0.12 17.75
C GLN A 20 4.65 -1.28 18.00
N PRO A 21 3.32 -1.46 18.00
CA PRO A 21 2.75 -2.78 18.11
C PRO A 21 3.28 -3.65 16.96
N LYS A 22 3.79 -4.84 17.33
CA LYS A 22 4.30 -5.79 16.34
C LYS A 22 3.16 -6.22 15.43
N PHE A 23 3.28 -5.93 14.15
CA PHE A 23 2.30 -6.37 13.15
C PHE A 23 2.41 -7.89 12.99
N ASP A 24 1.30 -8.59 13.22
CA ASP A 24 1.22 -10.06 13.12
C ASP A 24 0.50 -10.42 11.81
N GLY A 25 1.21 -10.31 10.72
CA GLY A 25 0.70 -10.58 9.37
C GLY A 25 1.78 -10.50 8.30
N PRO A 26 1.43 -10.76 7.04
CA PRO A 26 2.37 -10.66 5.94
C PRO A 26 2.84 -9.22 5.75
N ALA A 27 4.13 -9.05 5.39
CA ALA A 27 4.76 -7.73 5.30
C ALA A 27 4.04 -6.79 4.35
N TYR A 28 3.47 -7.29 3.25
CA TYR A 28 2.76 -6.45 2.26
C TYR A 28 1.51 -5.76 2.83
N LEU A 29 0.90 -6.29 3.89
CA LEU A 29 -0.23 -5.68 4.58
C LEU A 29 0.19 -4.73 5.71
N ASN A 30 1.46 -4.72 6.09
CA ASN A 30 1.95 -3.87 7.16
C ASN A 30 2.16 -2.43 6.68
N PRO A 31 1.33 -1.45 7.11
CA PRO A 31 1.46 -0.06 6.68
C PRO A 31 2.75 0.61 7.16
N ASN A 32 3.40 0.05 8.19
CA ASN A 32 4.62 0.60 8.77
C ASN A 32 5.91 -0.03 8.20
N ALA A 33 5.80 -1.08 7.39
CA ALA A 33 6.95 -1.67 6.72
C ALA A 33 7.41 -0.80 5.54
N PRO A 34 8.71 -0.80 5.20
CA PRO A 34 9.23 -0.15 4.01
C PRO A 34 8.50 -0.62 2.75
N ILE A 35 8.31 0.28 1.78
CA ILE A 35 7.56 -0.03 0.55
C ILE A 35 8.22 -1.17 -0.20
N GLU A 36 9.54 -1.18 -0.31
CA GLU A 36 10.32 -2.22 -0.99
C GLU A 36 10.05 -3.60 -0.38
N GLU A 37 10.08 -3.71 0.94
CA GLU A 37 9.79 -4.96 1.65
C GLU A 37 8.35 -5.44 1.40
N ARG A 38 7.40 -4.51 1.39
CA ARG A 38 6.00 -4.82 1.10
C ARG A 38 5.81 -5.30 -0.34
N VAL A 39 6.47 -4.66 -1.28
CA VAL A 39 6.43 -5.04 -2.71
C VAL A 39 7.05 -6.42 -2.92
N GLU A 40 8.23 -6.68 -2.37
CA GLU A 40 8.90 -7.98 -2.47
C GLU A 40 8.06 -9.11 -1.87
N ASP A 41 7.49 -8.90 -0.69
CA ASP A 41 6.62 -9.89 -0.06
C ASP A 41 5.36 -10.15 -0.90
N ALA A 42 4.71 -9.12 -1.42
CA ALA A 42 3.57 -9.27 -2.31
C ALA A 42 3.93 -10.05 -3.59
N LEU A 43 5.01 -9.67 -4.26
CA LEU A 43 5.50 -10.33 -5.47
C LEU A 43 5.89 -11.79 -5.23
N SER A 44 6.48 -12.11 -4.09
CA SER A 44 6.83 -13.49 -3.73
C SER A 44 5.63 -14.42 -3.61
N ARG A 45 4.47 -13.86 -3.28
CA ARG A 45 3.20 -14.59 -3.10
C ARG A 45 2.38 -14.70 -4.37
N MET A 46 2.65 -13.87 -5.38
CA MET A 46 1.93 -13.86 -6.65
C MET A 46 2.39 -15.00 -7.55
N THR A 47 1.43 -15.60 -8.26
CA THR A 47 1.72 -16.50 -9.39
C THR A 47 2.24 -15.70 -10.59
N MET A 48 2.81 -16.40 -11.57
CA MET A 48 3.26 -15.75 -12.80
C MET A 48 2.09 -15.12 -13.56
N GLU A 49 0.95 -15.80 -13.62
CA GLU A 49 -0.27 -15.26 -14.24
C GLU A 49 -0.79 -14.00 -13.56
N GLU A 50 -0.76 -13.97 -12.23
CA GLU A 50 -1.14 -12.78 -11.48
C GLU A 50 -0.20 -11.60 -11.76
N LYS A 51 1.12 -11.85 -11.80
CA LYS A 51 2.11 -10.82 -12.14
C LYS A 51 1.89 -10.26 -13.55
N VAL A 52 1.72 -11.15 -14.54
CA VAL A 52 1.42 -10.75 -15.91
C VAL A 52 0.07 -10.02 -15.98
N GLY A 53 -0.94 -10.51 -15.27
CA GLY A 53 -2.25 -9.89 -15.21
C GLY A 53 -2.21 -8.45 -14.70
N MET A 54 -1.37 -8.13 -13.73
CA MET A 54 -1.21 -6.74 -13.22
C MET A 54 -0.55 -5.80 -14.23
N THR A 55 0.18 -6.31 -15.22
CA THR A 55 0.81 -5.50 -16.26
C THR A 55 -0.08 -5.32 -17.49
N THR A 56 -1.25 -5.97 -17.51
CA THR A 56 -2.21 -5.89 -18.61
C THR A 56 -3.47 -5.15 -18.17
N ALA A 57 -4.08 -4.44 -19.10
CA ALA A 57 -5.36 -3.81 -18.86
C ALA A 57 -6.45 -4.88 -18.70
N GLN A 58 -7.32 -4.70 -17.71
CA GLN A 58 -8.55 -5.48 -17.55
C GLN A 58 -9.70 -4.84 -18.33
N SER A 59 -9.71 -3.52 -18.32
CA SER A 59 -10.61 -2.67 -19.12
C SER A 59 -9.80 -1.52 -19.71
N LYS A 60 -10.44 -0.56 -20.37
CA LYS A 60 -9.74 0.62 -20.90
C LYS A 60 -9.06 1.45 -19.82
N PHE A 61 -9.61 1.45 -18.63
CA PHE A 61 -9.19 2.33 -17.55
C PHE A 61 -8.88 1.59 -16.24
N SER A 62 -8.81 0.26 -16.25
CA SER A 62 -8.43 -0.49 -15.06
C SER A 62 -7.34 -1.51 -15.33
N SER A 63 -6.45 -1.67 -14.37
CA SER A 63 -5.51 -2.78 -14.29
C SER A 63 -6.05 -3.85 -13.35
N ARG A 64 -5.67 -5.11 -13.60
CA ARG A 64 -6.08 -6.21 -12.72
C ARG A 64 -5.48 -6.06 -11.33
N GLY A 65 -6.30 -6.34 -10.32
CA GLY A 65 -5.83 -6.62 -8.98
C GLY A 65 -5.47 -8.09 -8.78
N VAL A 66 -5.15 -8.44 -7.54
CA VAL A 66 -4.94 -9.82 -7.09
C VAL A 66 -5.88 -10.11 -5.92
N PRO A 67 -7.14 -10.48 -6.20
CA PRO A 67 -8.18 -10.64 -5.17
C PRO A 67 -7.78 -11.66 -4.09
N ARG A 68 -7.07 -12.71 -4.45
CA ARG A 68 -6.57 -13.73 -3.52
C ARG A 68 -5.65 -13.13 -2.44
N LEU A 69 -4.93 -12.07 -2.76
CA LEU A 69 -4.06 -11.34 -1.82
C LEU A 69 -4.73 -10.08 -1.28
N GLY A 70 -5.99 -9.81 -1.61
CA GLY A 70 -6.67 -8.59 -1.21
C GLY A 70 -6.13 -7.32 -1.88
N ILE A 71 -5.40 -7.45 -2.99
CA ILE A 71 -4.90 -6.32 -3.77
C ILE A 71 -5.99 -5.94 -4.77
N PRO A 72 -6.59 -4.74 -4.63
CA PRO A 72 -7.68 -4.31 -5.49
C PRO A 72 -7.18 -3.99 -6.91
N GLU A 73 -8.11 -3.97 -7.85
CA GLU A 73 -7.87 -3.35 -9.15
C GLU A 73 -7.62 -1.85 -9.00
N VAL A 74 -6.83 -1.29 -9.89
CA VAL A 74 -6.54 0.14 -9.93
C VAL A 74 -7.25 0.76 -11.11
N TRP A 75 -8.08 1.74 -10.84
CA TRP A 75 -8.78 2.51 -11.84
C TRP A 75 -8.00 3.76 -12.21
N HIS A 76 -7.93 4.02 -13.49
CA HIS A 76 -7.30 5.20 -14.08
C HIS A 76 -8.38 6.06 -14.73
N THR A 77 -8.13 7.34 -14.78
CA THR A 77 -9.00 8.27 -15.48
C THR A 77 -8.16 9.22 -16.32
N ASP A 78 -8.72 9.71 -17.38
CA ASP A 78 -8.11 10.73 -18.21
C ASP A 78 -9.02 11.98 -18.30
N GLY A 79 -8.48 13.07 -18.74
CA GLY A 79 -9.23 14.27 -19.02
C GLY A 79 -8.30 15.45 -19.24
N PRO A 80 -8.54 16.31 -20.24
CA PRO A 80 -7.68 17.42 -20.56
C PRO A 80 -7.74 18.55 -19.51
N HIS A 81 -8.78 18.61 -18.70
CA HIS A 81 -9.01 19.68 -17.75
C HIS A 81 -9.35 19.23 -16.34
N ASP A 82 -9.73 17.97 -16.15
CA ASP A 82 -10.06 17.40 -14.83
C ASP A 82 -10.27 15.89 -14.93
N ILE A 83 -10.50 15.26 -13.78
CA ILE A 83 -10.89 13.85 -13.70
C ILE A 83 -12.23 13.69 -14.40
N ARG A 84 -12.23 12.93 -15.49
CA ARG A 84 -13.47 12.59 -16.19
C ARG A 84 -14.32 11.69 -15.30
N PRO A 85 -15.62 12.02 -15.06
CA PRO A 85 -16.50 11.09 -14.37
C PRO A 85 -16.60 9.80 -15.19
N GLU A 86 -16.40 8.66 -14.55
CA GLU A 86 -16.61 7.37 -15.19
C GLU A 86 -18.06 7.18 -15.52
N VAL A 87 -18.35 7.31 -16.80
CA VAL A 87 -19.62 6.89 -17.36
C VAL A 87 -19.44 5.44 -17.79
N LEU A 88 -19.97 4.49 -17.00
CA LEU A 88 -20.30 3.11 -17.39
C LEU A 88 -19.54 2.60 -18.64
N TRP A 89 -18.23 2.42 -18.52
CA TRP A 89 -17.36 2.07 -19.63
C TRP A 89 -17.31 0.58 -19.93
N ASP A 90 -18.18 -0.19 -19.29
CA ASP A 90 -18.32 -1.62 -19.53
C ASP A 90 -19.16 -1.92 -20.78
N ASP A 91 -19.89 -0.93 -21.31
CA ASP A 91 -20.60 -1.05 -22.58
C ASP A 91 -19.66 -0.72 -23.76
N TRP A 92 -18.88 -1.70 -24.09
CA TRP A 92 -17.98 -1.68 -25.24
C TRP A 92 -18.48 -2.63 -26.33
N ASP A 93 -19.63 -2.34 -26.83
CA ASP A 93 -20.10 -2.93 -28.10
C ASP A 93 -19.59 -2.12 -29.29
#